data_ba9f79ff94faf60d3aa808526d1df13f
#
_entry.id   ba9f79ff94faf60d3aa808526d1df13f
#
_cell.length_a   1.000
_cell.length_b   1.000
_cell.length_c   1.000
_cell.angle_alpha   90.00
_cell.angle_beta   90.00
_cell.angle_gamma   90.00
#
_symmetry.space_group_name_H-M   'P 1'
#
loop_
_entity.id
_entity.type
_entity.pdbx_description
1 polymer ?
#
loop_
_entity_poly.entity_id
_entity_poly.type
_entity_poly.pdbx_seq_one_letter_code
_entity_poly.pdbx_strand_id
1 'polypeptide(L)'
;MKSKKDNQKKENIHLLYFNKNETKTINKKRIIGLSMLCVIIITIMVLYIVYANNENFRKFADENILKKDITEKNLKTIQIEDYEKTNIFAYYKYIAILKDNTLETYNYTGKKESELKVTISKPLIASNGRYVLIAEQDSQQAYMISDNTIKWAKELEGNISRIDVNANGYSSIIVSGTSYKSVIILLDDLGNEIFRTYLSDTIAVDSGISDDNKYLSYAEVNTSGTLIQSNIKVISIEQAKQKSYNNQEDQETPDSIIYTYKAPADSLILSIKYQNRTKLVCMYDDSIHVIKDKTDKEIAKLDDKGEKVTFESIDLNNYIVKTVEENKGLLNTNTTLKIMNTNSLKENIYNFSGVTKELYSCGDKIALNLGSEVHFVDTNGWLIKKYTSSQEIRKIVMSNELAGIVYRNKIEIVKF
;
A
#
# COMPACT_ATOMS: atom_id res chain seq x y z
N MET A 1 -103.12 -28.99 -30.14
CA MET A 1 -102.83 -28.26 -28.89
C MET A 1 -101.41 -28.50 -28.43
N LYS A 2 -100.64 -27.45 -28.32
CA LYS A 2 -99.30 -27.29 -27.73
C LYS A 2 -98.13 -28.14 -28.27
N SER A 3 -97.32 -27.40 -29.03
CA SER A 3 -95.94 -27.76 -29.48
C SER A 3 -94.94 -27.79 -28.31
N LYS A 4 -94.01 -28.69 -28.37
CA LYS A 4 -92.78 -28.63 -27.60
C LYS A 4 -91.62 -28.30 -28.54
N LYS A 5 -91.00 -27.20 -28.33
CA LYS A 5 -89.76 -26.77 -28.96
C LYS A 5 -88.60 -27.57 -28.37
N ASP A 6 -87.85 -28.24 -29.22
CA ASP A 6 -86.54 -28.78 -28.88
C ASP A 6 -85.44 -27.74 -29.10
N ASN A 7 -84.80 -27.40 -28.05
CA ASN A 7 -83.59 -26.53 -28.06
C ASN A 7 -82.40 -27.38 -28.40
N GLN A 8 -81.89 -27.27 -29.60
CA GLN A 8 -80.56 -27.77 -29.94
C GLN A 8 -79.48 -26.78 -29.49
N LYS A 9 -78.71 -27.24 -28.56
CA LYS A 9 -77.51 -26.58 -28.09
C LYS A 9 -76.41 -26.69 -29.16
N LYS A 10 -76.07 -25.59 -29.82
CA LYS A 10 -74.91 -25.53 -30.70
C LYS A 10 -73.65 -25.47 -29.85
N GLU A 11 -72.87 -26.53 -29.87
CA GLU A 11 -71.48 -26.50 -29.38
C GLU A 11 -70.62 -25.72 -30.36
N ASN A 12 -70.10 -24.59 -29.87
CA ASN A 12 -69.04 -23.85 -30.58
C ASN A 12 -67.71 -24.54 -30.41
N ILE A 13 -67.33 -25.24 -31.44
CA ILE A 13 -65.92 -25.76 -31.53
C ILE A 13 -65.04 -24.60 -31.92
N HIS A 14 -64.30 -24.04 -30.97
CA HIS A 14 -63.20 -23.12 -31.22
C HIS A 14 -62.03 -23.90 -31.85
N LEU A 15 -61.89 -23.82 -33.15
CA LEU A 15 -60.70 -24.21 -33.86
C LEU A 15 -59.57 -23.26 -33.50
N LEU A 16 -58.66 -23.74 -32.68
CA LEU A 16 -57.38 -23.07 -32.44
C LEU A 16 -56.58 -23.07 -33.74
N TYR A 17 -56.57 -21.93 -34.42
CA TYR A 17 -55.64 -21.68 -35.50
C TYR A 17 -54.23 -21.64 -34.90
N PHE A 18 -53.46 -22.68 -35.05
CA PHE A 18 -51.99 -22.63 -34.88
C PHE A 18 -51.44 -21.66 -35.92
N ASN A 19 -51.07 -20.49 -35.47
CA ASN A 19 -50.45 -19.46 -36.30
C ASN A 19 -49.11 -20.03 -36.77
N LYS A 20 -49.05 -20.33 -38.05
CA LYS A 20 -47.90 -20.90 -38.73
C LYS A 20 -46.74 -19.90 -38.64
N ASN A 21 -45.73 -20.27 -37.89
CA ASN A 21 -44.36 -19.76 -37.89
C ASN A 21 -44.15 -18.46 -38.67
N GLU A 22 -44.17 -17.33 -37.99
CA GLU A 22 -43.40 -16.17 -38.43
C GLU A 22 -41.93 -16.57 -38.37
N THR A 23 -41.36 -16.92 -39.50
CA THR A 23 -39.92 -17.01 -39.68
C THR A 23 -39.40 -15.60 -39.45
N LYS A 24 -38.90 -15.33 -38.21
CA LYS A 24 -38.14 -14.12 -37.92
C LYS A 24 -37.02 -14.07 -38.94
N THR A 25 -37.15 -13.20 -39.94
CA THR A 25 -36.10 -12.96 -40.90
C THR A 25 -34.88 -12.43 -40.14
N ILE A 26 -33.93 -13.33 -39.90
CA ILE A 26 -32.72 -13.02 -39.18
C ILE A 26 -32.02 -11.94 -40.01
N ASN A 27 -31.90 -10.75 -39.45
CA ASN A 27 -31.26 -9.63 -40.13
C ASN A 27 -29.78 -9.94 -40.33
N LYS A 28 -29.45 -10.39 -41.55
CA LYS A 28 -28.05 -10.80 -41.91
C LYS A 28 -27.02 -9.76 -41.55
N LYS A 29 -27.35 -8.45 -41.64
CA LYS A 29 -26.45 -7.36 -41.22
C LYS A 29 -26.16 -7.37 -39.72
N ARG A 30 -27.15 -7.74 -38.85
CA ARG A 30 -26.94 -7.87 -37.42
C ARG A 30 -26.06 -9.05 -37.07
N ILE A 31 -26.22 -10.19 -37.79
CA ILE A 31 -25.35 -11.39 -37.59
C ILE A 31 -23.91 -11.07 -38.00
N ILE A 32 -23.73 -10.42 -39.16
CA ILE A 32 -22.38 -9.99 -39.62
C ILE A 32 -21.77 -9.02 -38.62
N GLY A 33 -22.52 -8.04 -38.11
CA GLY A 33 -22.04 -7.12 -37.08
C GLY A 33 -21.65 -7.82 -35.79
N LEU A 34 -22.48 -8.79 -35.32
CA LEU A 34 -22.20 -9.56 -34.12
C LEU A 34 -20.97 -10.46 -34.28
N SER A 35 -20.84 -11.14 -35.45
CA SER A 35 -19.67 -11.98 -35.73
C SER A 35 -18.39 -11.15 -35.83
N MET A 36 -18.44 -9.96 -36.43
CA MET A 36 -17.32 -9.04 -36.48
C MET A 36 -16.89 -8.56 -35.08
N LEU A 37 -17.86 -8.26 -34.21
CA LEU A 37 -17.61 -7.92 -32.81
C LEU A 37 -16.95 -9.08 -32.05
N CYS A 38 -17.42 -10.31 -32.23
CA CYS A 38 -16.82 -11.50 -31.64
C CYS A 38 -15.35 -11.70 -32.10
N VAL A 39 -15.07 -11.52 -33.39
CA VAL A 39 -13.71 -11.61 -33.91
C VAL A 39 -12.81 -10.53 -33.28
N ILE A 40 -13.28 -9.30 -33.13
CA ILE A 40 -12.52 -8.22 -32.48
C ILE A 40 -12.22 -8.58 -31.02
N ILE A 41 -13.22 -9.09 -30.27
CA ILE A 41 -13.03 -9.50 -28.86
C ILE A 41 -12.01 -10.62 -28.75
N ILE A 42 -12.11 -11.64 -29.63
CA ILE A 42 -11.14 -12.76 -29.65
C ILE A 42 -9.73 -12.25 -29.98
N THR A 43 -9.60 -11.36 -30.95
CA THR A 43 -8.30 -10.76 -31.29
C THR A 43 -7.69 -9.98 -30.12
N ILE A 44 -8.48 -9.17 -29.44
CA ILE A 44 -8.03 -8.45 -28.24
C ILE A 44 -7.60 -9.42 -27.15
N MET A 45 -8.37 -10.50 -26.93
CA MET A 45 -8.05 -11.51 -25.93
C MET A 45 -6.72 -12.23 -26.26
N VAL A 46 -6.50 -12.59 -27.53
CA VAL A 46 -5.24 -13.20 -27.98
C VAL A 46 -4.07 -12.25 -27.78
N LEU A 47 -4.22 -10.98 -28.18
CA LEU A 47 -3.19 -9.96 -27.99
C LEU A 47 -2.87 -9.75 -26.52
N TYR A 48 -3.88 -9.76 -25.65
CA TYR A 48 -3.68 -9.69 -24.19
C TYR A 48 -2.91 -10.90 -23.65
N ILE A 49 -3.25 -12.12 -24.10
CA ILE A 49 -2.53 -13.35 -23.70
C ILE A 49 -1.07 -13.29 -24.15
N VAL A 50 -0.81 -12.84 -25.38
CA VAL A 50 0.56 -12.68 -25.89
C VAL A 50 1.31 -11.62 -25.09
N TYR A 51 0.68 -10.49 -24.82
CA TYR A 51 1.24 -9.40 -24.00
C TYR A 51 1.60 -9.89 -22.58
N ALA A 52 0.71 -10.68 -21.95
CA ALA A 52 0.92 -11.19 -20.61
C ALA A 52 2.06 -12.23 -20.51
N ASN A 53 2.23 -13.06 -21.55
CA ASN A 53 3.15 -14.21 -21.49
C ASN A 53 4.46 -14.01 -22.28
N ASN A 54 4.58 -12.99 -23.12
CA ASN A 54 5.77 -12.75 -23.94
C ASN A 54 6.40 -11.40 -23.59
N GLU A 55 7.54 -11.43 -22.89
CA GLU A 55 8.25 -10.23 -22.44
C GLU A 55 8.72 -9.35 -23.59
N ASN A 56 9.21 -9.94 -24.68
CA ASN A 56 9.68 -9.18 -25.84
C ASN A 56 8.53 -8.44 -26.54
N PHE A 57 7.38 -9.12 -26.71
CA PHE A 57 6.19 -8.49 -27.27
C PHE A 57 5.66 -7.40 -26.34
N ARG A 58 5.69 -7.61 -25.03
CA ARG A 58 5.28 -6.62 -24.04
C ARG A 58 6.16 -5.37 -24.13
N LYS A 59 7.49 -5.52 -24.13
CA LYS A 59 8.43 -4.38 -24.28
C LYS A 59 8.14 -3.61 -25.58
N PHE A 60 7.99 -4.31 -26.69
CA PHE A 60 7.65 -3.68 -27.98
C PHE A 60 6.32 -2.92 -27.91
N ALA A 61 5.27 -3.53 -27.33
CA ALA A 61 3.96 -2.90 -27.20
C ALA A 61 4.01 -1.69 -26.27
N ASP A 62 4.73 -1.76 -25.16
CA ASP A 62 4.88 -0.69 -24.18
C ASP A 62 5.58 0.54 -24.79
N GLU A 63 6.63 0.33 -25.55
CA GLU A 63 7.42 1.41 -26.17
C GLU A 63 6.72 2.00 -27.42
N ASN A 64 6.20 1.15 -28.32
CA ASN A 64 5.77 1.59 -29.64
C ASN A 64 4.26 1.79 -29.78
N ILE A 65 3.43 1.01 -29.05
CA ILE A 65 1.97 1.07 -29.14
C ILE A 65 1.38 1.88 -27.99
N LEU A 66 1.72 1.52 -26.76
CA LEU A 66 1.17 2.13 -25.56
C LEU A 66 1.90 3.41 -25.15
N LYS A 67 3.11 3.64 -25.69
CA LYS A 67 3.94 4.84 -25.45
C LYS A 67 4.05 5.16 -23.97
N LYS A 68 4.45 4.16 -23.17
CA LYS A 68 4.58 4.30 -21.71
C LYS A 68 5.72 5.20 -21.27
N ASP A 69 6.58 5.63 -22.21
CA ASP A 69 7.64 6.58 -21.95
C ASP A 69 7.07 7.97 -21.71
N ILE A 70 7.49 8.59 -20.63
CA ILE A 70 7.10 9.94 -20.25
C ILE A 70 8.30 10.86 -20.50
N THR A 71 8.06 12.00 -21.12
CA THR A 71 9.08 13.04 -21.30
C THR A 71 8.82 14.22 -20.36
N GLU A 72 9.89 14.87 -19.89
CA GLU A 72 9.85 16.03 -19.01
C GLU A 72 8.90 17.14 -19.48
N LYS A 73 8.79 17.34 -20.81
CA LYS A 73 8.01 18.45 -21.42
C LYS A 73 6.51 18.45 -21.07
N ASN A 74 5.97 17.33 -20.62
CA ASN A 74 4.53 17.16 -20.37
C ASN A 74 4.15 17.12 -18.90
N LEU A 75 5.13 17.18 -17.99
CA LEU A 75 4.87 17.09 -16.56
C LEU A 75 4.62 18.45 -15.92
N LYS A 76 3.79 18.46 -14.91
CA LYS A 76 3.58 19.61 -14.05
C LYS A 76 4.70 19.67 -13.02
N THR A 77 5.15 20.88 -12.70
CA THR A 77 6.33 21.11 -11.86
C THR A 77 5.97 21.99 -10.67
N ILE A 78 6.44 21.59 -9.48
CA ILE A 78 6.46 22.41 -8.28
C ILE A 78 7.90 22.86 -8.11
N GLN A 79 8.12 24.19 -7.96
CA GLN A 79 9.44 24.72 -7.67
C GLN A 79 9.70 24.65 -6.16
N ILE A 80 10.89 24.21 -5.79
CA ILE A 80 11.37 24.17 -4.40
C ILE A 80 12.74 24.86 -4.35
N GLU A 81 13.15 25.35 -3.19
CA GLU A 81 14.47 26.00 -3.05
C GLU A 81 15.60 24.98 -3.06
N ASP A 82 15.50 24.00 -2.18
CA ASP A 82 16.47 22.90 -2.05
C ASP A 82 15.80 21.69 -1.39
N TYR A 83 15.88 20.53 -2.01
CA TYR A 83 15.27 19.30 -1.48
C TYR A 83 15.92 18.86 -0.14
N GLU A 84 17.21 19.19 0.10
CA GLU A 84 17.91 18.85 1.33
C GLU A 84 17.39 19.63 2.56
N LYS A 85 16.73 20.74 2.32
CA LYS A 85 16.12 21.59 3.36
C LYS A 85 14.61 21.39 3.50
N THR A 86 14.04 20.44 2.75
CA THR A 86 12.61 20.21 2.71
C THR A 86 12.28 18.75 2.91
N ASN A 87 11.25 18.45 3.67
CA ASN A 87 10.72 17.10 3.76
C ASN A 87 9.57 16.95 2.78
N ILE A 88 9.78 16.12 1.75
CA ILE A 88 8.84 15.90 0.65
C ILE A 88 8.29 14.49 0.77
N PHE A 89 6.96 14.38 0.71
CA PHE A 89 6.24 13.10 0.70
C PHE A 89 4.96 13.21 -0.12
N ALA A 90 4.32 12.07 -0.39
CA ALA A 90 3.04 12.03 -1.06
C ALA A 90 2.02 11.32 -0.18
N TYR A 91 0.79 11.80 -0.16
CA TYR A 91 -0.32 11.11 0.48
C TYR A 91 -1.61 11.41 -0.28
N TYR A 92 -2.51 10.44 -0.32
CA TYR A 92 -3.78 10.54 -1.03
C TYR A 92 -3.55 11.04 -2.48
N LYS A 93 -4.02 12.24 -2.83
CA LYS A 93 -3.90 12.88 -4.15
C LYS A 93 -2.98 14.12 -4.15
N TYR A 94 -2.10 14.23 -3.15
CA TYR A 94 -1.27 15.41 -2.95
C TYR A 94 0.22 15.05 -2.88
N ILE A 95 1.04 15.97 -3.40
CA ILE A 95 2.44 16.11 -2.99
C ILE A 95 2.47 17.09 -1.82
N ALA A 96 3.11 16.70 -0.74
CA ALA A 96 3.25 17.50 0.47
C ALA A 96 4.70 17.92 0.66
N ILE A 97 4.90 19.16 1.04
CA ILE A 97 6.20 19.78 1.30
C ILE A 97 6.15 20.37 2.70
N LEU A 98 6.96 19.83 3.61
CA LEU A 98 7.13 20.37 4.94
C LEU A 98 8.45 21.14 5.01
N LYS A 99 8.36 22.45 5.25
CA LYS A 99 9.47 23.38 5.36
C LYS A 99 9.13 24.49 6.37
N ASP A 100 10.08 24.87 7.19
CA ASP A 100 9.97 26.03 8.09
C ASP A 100 8.68 26.04 8.95
N ASN A 101 8.36 24.87 9.55
CA ASN A 101 7.13 24.66 10.33
C ASN A 101 5.81 24.85 9.54
N THR A 102 5.88 24.73 8.22
CA THR A 102 4.73 24.87 7.34
C THR A 102 4.61 23.65 6.44
N LEU A 103 3.44 23.01 6.45
CA LEU A 103 3.08 21.95 5.54
C LEU A 103 2.26 22.51 4.39
N GLU A 104 2.82 22.51 3.21
CA GLU A 104 2.13 22.85 1.97
C GLU A 104 1.71 21.62 1.21
N THR A 105 0.50 21.61 0.64
CA THR A 105 0.04 20.52 -0.21
C THR A 105 -0.27 21.00 -1.62
N TYR A 106 0.10 20.20 -2.59
CA TYR A 106 -0.03 20.49 -4.01
C TYR A 106 -0.78 19.36 -4.72
N ASN A 107 -1.73 19.71 -5.58
CA ASN A 107 -2.46 18.73 -6.37
C ASN A 107 -1.66 18.27 -7.61
N TYR A 108 -2.22 17.35 -8.39
CA TYR A 108 -1.60 16.80 -9.60
C TYR A 108 -1.33 17.85 -10.70
N THR A 109 -1.91 19.07 -10.63
CA THR A 109 -1.63 20.16 -11.57
C THR A 109 -0.48 21.05 -11.11
N GLY A 110 0.11 20.78 -9.93
CA GLY A 110 1.14 21.60 -9.32
C GLY A 110 0.59 22.86 -8.61
N LYS A 111 -0.75 22.96 -8.44
CA LYS A 111 -1.37 24.07 -7.71
C LYS A 111 -1.36 23.79 -6.22
N LYS A 112 -0.97 24.78 -5.42
CA LYS A 112 -1.06 24.72 -3.96
C LYS A 112 -2.54 24.71 -3.52
N GLU A 113 -2.91 23.72 -2.71
CA GLU A 113 -4.27 23.51 -2.21
C GLU A 113 -4.41 23.91 -0.75
N SER A 114 -3.37 23.73 0.07
CA SER A 114 -3.40 24.14 1.47
C SER A 114 -2.02 24.51 2.00
N GLU A 115 -2.05 25.22 3.13
CA GLU A 115 -0.91 25.59 3.94
C GLU A 115 -1.30 25.49 5.42
N LEU A 116 -0.63 24.57 6.14
CA LEU A 116 -0.89 24.30 7.55
C LEU A 116 0.36 24.58 8.37
N LYS A 117 0.20 25.24 9.51
CA LYS A 117 1.29 25.44 10.46
C LYS A 117 1.43 24.21 11.35
N VAL A 118 2.62 23.61 11.36
CA VAL A 118 3.00 22.46 12.19
C VAL A 118 4.41 22.68 12.71
N THR A 119 4.62 22.57 14.01
CA THR A 119 5.93 22.81 14.63
C THR A 119 6.75 21.52 14.59
N ILE A 120 7.40 21.25 13.45
CA ILE A 120 8.15 20.01 13.19
C ILE A 120 9.39 20.31 12.34
N SER A 121 10.56 19.85 12.82
CA SER A 121 11.87 20.00 12.15
C SER A 121 12.39 18.67 11.61
N LYS A 122 12.26 17.59 12.37
CA LYS A 122 12.64 16.22 11.99
C LYS A 122 11.40 15.33 11.93
N PRO A 123 10.66 15.33 10.83
CA PRO A 123 9.40 14.61 10.76
C PRO A 123 9.60 13.10 10.66
N LEU A 124 8.86 12.38 11.49
CA LEU A 124 8.37 11.06 11.19
C LEU A 124 7.05 11.21 10.44
N ILE A 125 6.86 10.44 9.38
CA ILE A 125 5.68 10.53 8.51
C ILE A 125 5.12 9.15 8.29
N ALA A 126 3.85 8.95 8.63
CA ALA A 126 3.08 7.77 8.27
C ALA A 126 1.80 8.21 7.56
N SER A 127 1.45 7.55 6.46
CA SER A 127 0.26 7.90 5.70
C SER A 127 -0.49 6.67 5.19
N ASN A 128 -1.82 6.74 5.26
CA ASN A 128 -2.68 5.71 4.70
C ASN A 128 -3.99 6.34 4.21
N GLY A 129 -4.30 6.15 2.92
CA GLY A 129 -5.44 6.80 2.31
C GLY A 129 -5.37 8.33 2.44
N ARG A 130 -6.41 8.91 3.04
CA ARG A 130 -6.52 10.37 3.26
C ARG A 130 -5.83 10.87 4.52
N TYR A 131 -5.40 9.98 5.40
CA TYR A 131 -4.78 10.34 6.67
C TYR A 131 -3.27 10.39 6.55
N VAL A 132 -2.68 11.39 7.18
CA VAL A 132 -1.24 11.47 7.40
C VAL A 132 -0.98 11.89 8.85
N LEU A 133 -0.18 11.09 9.52
CA LEU A 133 0.34 11.37 10.85
C LEU A 133 1.77 11.91 10.69
N ILE A 134 2.02 13.09 11.23
CA ILE A 134 3.33 13.70 11.25
C ILE A 134 3.71 13.94 12.70
N ALA A 135 4.89 13.47 13.08
CA ALA A 135 5.40 13.66 14.44
C ALA A 135 6.85 14.15 14.42
N GLU A 136 7.24 14.91 15.42
CA GLU A 136 8.63 15.31 15.61
C GLU A 136 9.44 14.15 16.18
N GLN A 137 10.44 13.68 15.46
CA GLN A 137 11.34 12.64 15.93
C GLN A 137 12.12 13.11 17.16
N ASP A 138 12.25 12.24 18.16
CA ASP A 138 12.94 12.52 19.42
C ASP A 138 12.33 13.70 20.21
N SER A 139 11.05 14.01 19.98
CA SER A 139 10.27 15.06 20.66
C SER A 139 8.85 14.55 20.95
N GLN A 140 7.95 15.43 21.36
CA GLN A 140 6.64 15.08 21.91
C GLN A 140 5.47 15.44 20.98
N GLN A 141 5.72 16.23 19.93
CA GLN A 141 4.65 16.79 19.09
C GLN A 141 4.21 15.84 17.99
N ALA A 142 2.88 15.66 17.86
CA ALA A 142 2.27 14.89 16.79
C ALA A 142 1.00 15.58 16.24
N TYR A 143 0.80 15.47 14.92
CA TYR A 143 -0.34 16.03 14.19
C TYR A 143 -0.96 14.98 13.30
N MET A 144 -2.27 14.79 13.42
CA MET A 144 -3.06 14.04 12.43
C MET A 144 -3.69 15.01 11.45
N ILE A 145 -3.46 14.79 10.17
CA ILE A 145 -3.99 15.59 9.08
C ILE A 145 -4.85 14.69 8.19
N SER A 146 -6.00 15.20 7.80
CA SER A 146 -6.85 14.56 6.81
C SER A 146 -7.56 15.63 5.98
N ASP A 147 -7.68 15.39 4.66
CA ASP A 147 -8.33 16.32 3.73
C ASP A 147 -7.80 17.76 3.87
N ASN A 148 -6.47 17.90 3.99
CA ASN A 148 -5.77 19.19 4.15
C ASN A 148 -6.17 19.99 5.40
N THR A 149 -6.66 19.32 6.45
CA THR A 149 -6.99 19.93 7.73
C THR A 149 -6.36 19.17 8.88
N ILE A 150 -5.90 19.88 9.91
CA ILE A 150 -5.44 19.25 11.15
C ILE A 150 -6.68 18.73 11.88
N LYS A 151 -6.77 17.41 12.07
CA LYS A 151 -7.84 16.77 12.85
C LYS A 151 -7.59 16.90 14.34
N TRP A 152 -6.35 16.66 14.74
CA TRP A 152 -5.88 16.85 16.09
C TRP A 152 -4.38 17.15 16.12
N ALA A 153 -3.95 17.78 17.19
CA ALA A 153 -2.55 17.99 17.54
C ALA A 153 -2.37 17.59 19.01
N LYS A 154 -1.30 16.87 19.32
CA LYS A 154 -1.01 16.37 20.65
C LYS A 154 0.46 16.54 21.01
N GLU A 155 0.65 16.80 22.30
CA GLU A 155 1.94 16.67 22.98
C GLU A 155 1.89 15.40 23.83
N LEU A 156 2.83 14.48 23.61
CA LEU A 156 2.89 13.19 24.25
C LEU A 156 3.92 13.16 25.38
N GLU A 157 3.76 12.22 26.30
CA GLU A 157 4.73 12.00 27.36
C GLU A 157 5.90 11.16 26.83
N GLY A 158 7.02 11.81 26.52
CA GLY A 158 8.24 11.15 26.04
C GLY A 158 8.53 11.37 24.56
N ASN A 159 9.67 10.90 24.13
CA ASN A 159 10.21 11.16 22.81
C ASN A 159 9.63 10.17 21.80
N ILE A 160 9.00 10.66 20.75
CA ILE A 160 8.40 9.85 19.70
C ILE A 160 9.50 9.18 18.88
N SER A 161 9.45 7.86 18.78
CA SER A 161 10.43 7.05 18.05
C SER A 161 9.85 6.36 16.81
N ARG A 162 8.54 6.01 16.82
CA ARG A 162 7.84 5.37 15.70
C ARG A 162 6.40 5.82 15.67
N ILE A 163 5.80 5.81 14.48
CA ILE A 163 4.40 6.12 14.25
C ILE A 163 3.84 5.22 13.14
N ASP A 164 2.57 4.85 13.27
CA ASP A 164 1.80 4.20 12.21
C ASP A 164 0.38 4.77 12.16
N VAL A 165 -0.26 4.71 10.99
CA VAL A 165 -1.65 5.11 10.78
C VAL A 165 -2.33 4.18 9.80
N ASN A 166 -3.53 3.75 10.12
CA ASN A 166 -4.33 2.95 9.19
C ASN A 166 -5.28 3.81 8.33
N ALA A 167 -5.96 3.18 7.37
CA ALA A 167 -6.86 3.85 6.43
C ALA A 167 -8.08 4.52 7.07
N ASN A 168 -8.38 4.22 8.33
CA ASN A 168 -9.49 4.80 9.09
C ASN A 168 -9.04 5.92 10.06
N GLY A 169 -7.75 6.28 10.07
CA GLY A 169 -7.21 7.34 10.91
C GLY A 169 -6.85 6.92 12.34
N TYR A 170 -6.96 5.63 12.68
CA TYR A 170 -6.39 5.13 13.93
C TYR A 170 -4.87 5.17 13.84
N SER A 171 -4.22 5.60 14.91
CA SER A 171 -2.77 5.75 14.94
C SER A 171 -2.14 5.09 16.14
N SER A 172 -0.98 4.46 15.94
CA SER A 172 -0.13 3.98 17.01
C SER A 172 1.15 4.82 17.06
N ILE A 173 1.56 5.16 18.27
CA ILE A 173 2.74 5.96 18.53
C ILE A 173 3.58 5.27 19.58
N ILE A 174 4.85 5.06 19.28
CA ILE A 174 5.82 4.53 20.23
C ILE A 174 6.66 5.69 20.75
N VAL A 175 6.70 5.83 22.07
CA VAL A 175 7.51 6.84 22.74
C VAL A 175 8.55 6.19 23.66
N SER A 176 9.65 6.90 23.87
CA SER A 176 10.77 6.51 24.76
C SER A 176 11.14 7.68 25.68
N GLY A 177 12.14 7.50 26.56
CA GLY A 177 12.60 8.59 27.42
C GLY A 177 11.69 8.89 28.61
N THR A 178 10.77 7.96 28.95
CA THR A 178 9.97 7.97 30.19
C THR A 178 10.67 7.13 31.27
N SER A 179 9.97 6.78 32.36
CA SER A 179 10.45 5.79 33.33
C SER A 179 10.50 4.35 32.77
N TYR A 180 9.92 4.15 31.60
CA TYR A 180 9.84 2.87 30.89
C TYR A 180 10.75 2.90 29.65
N LYS A 181 11.21 1.72 29.17
CA LYS A 181 12.02 1.62 27.94
C LYS A 181 11.25 2.05 26.72
N SER A 182 9.95 1.71 26.68
CA SER A 182 9.03 2.16 25.63
C SER A 182 7.60 2.24 26.14
N VAL A 183 6.81 3.11 25.55
CA VAL A 183 5.36 3.16 25.76
C VAL A 183 4.68 3.13 24.38
N ILE A 184 3.70 2.28 24.20
CA ILE A 184 2.89 2.19 22.99
C ILE A 184 1.54 2.84 23.27
N ILE A 185 1.14 3.79 22.45
CA ILE A 185 -0.10 4.56 22.58
C ILE A 185 -0.93 4.33 21.33
N LEU A 186 -2.19 3.92 21.47
CA LEU A 186 -3.17 3.81 20.39
C LEU A 186 -4.20 4.92 20.51
N LEU A 187 -4.37 5.69 19.45
CA LEU A 187 -5.37 6.75 19.37
C LEU A 187 -6.40 6.44 18.28
N ASP A 188 -7.65 6.88 18.48
CA ASP A 188 -8.68 6.88 17.45
C ASP A 188 -8.47 8.03 16.42
N ASP A 189 -9.35 8.14 15.43
CA ASP A 189 -9.30 9.16 14.39
C ASP A 189 -9.57 10.59 14.91
N LEU A 190 -10.11 10.73 16.11
CA LEU A 190 -10.31 11.99 16.81
C LEU A 190 -9.15 12.32 17.77
N GLY A 191 -8.20 11.41 17.91
CA GLY A 191 -7.07 11.54 18.81
C GLY A 191 -7.37 11.13 20.25
N ASN A 192 -8.50 10.46 20.54
CA ASN A 192 -8.76 9.94 21.87
C ASN A 192 -7.91 8.69 22.09
N GLU A 193 -7.33 8.59 23.28
CA GLU A 193 -6.55 7.41 23.65
C GLU A 193 -7.47 6.20 23.91
N ILE A 194 -7.17 5.11 23.20
CA ILE A 194 -7.89 3.84 23.31
C ILE A 194 -7.14 2.87 24.20
N PHE A 195 -5.81 2.87 24.08
CA PHE A 195 -4.95 1.90 24.73
C PHE A 195 -3.58 2.50 24.94
N ARG A 196 -2.98 2.11 26.08
CA ARG A 196 -1.60 2.42 26.42
C ARG A 196 -0.97 1.21 27.10
N THR A 197 0.27 0.92 26.77
CA THR A 197 1.06 -0.11 27.48
C THR A 197 2.48 0.36 27.74
N TYR A 198 3.00 -0.02 28.86
CA TYR A 198 4.34 0.37 29.34
C TYR A 198 5.27 -0.84 29.29
N LEU A 199 6.41 -0.71 28.66
CA LEU A 199 7.43 -1.76 28.53
C LEU A 199 8.62 -1.44 29.41
N SER A 200 8.78 -2.15 30.53
CA SER A 200 9.88 -1.98 31.48
C SER A 200 11.15 -2.72 31.03
N ASP A 201 10.99 -3.92 30.47
CA ASP A 201 12.08 -4.85 30.18
C ASP A 201 12.44 -4.93 28.69
N THR A 202 11.51 -4.56 27.82
CA THR A 202 11.65 -4.65 26.36
C THR A 202 11.59 -3.28 25.70
N ILE A 203 12.13 -3.19 24.49
CA ILE A 203 12.07 -1.98 23.64
C ILE A 203 11.11 -2.28 22.48
N ALA A 204 10.10 -1.42 22.29
CA ALA A 204 9.24 -1.51 21.11
C ALA A 204 10.00 -1.07 19.87
N VAL A 205 9.97 -1.89 18.83
CA VAL A 205 10.68 -1.66 17.55
C VAL A 205 9.74 -1.05 16.53
N ASP A 206 8.52 -1.59 16.42
CA ASP A 206 7.53 -1.17 15.44
C ASP A 206 6.12 -1.55 15.88
N SER A 207 5.10 -0.94 15.27
CA SER A 207 3.69 -1.23 15.55
C SER A 207 2.85 -1.05 14.29
N GLY A 208 1.73 -1.79 14.21
CA GLY A 208 0.81 -1.71 13.10
C GLY A 208 -0.64 -1.93 13.52
N ILE A 209 -1.58 -1.30 12.83
CA ILE A 209 -3.02 -1.37 13.10
C ILE A 209 -3.72 -2.04 11.93
N SER A 210 -4.60 -3.02 12.21
CA SER A 210 -5.38 -3.69 11.16
C SER A 210 -6.37 -2.74 10.48
N ASP A 211 -6.65 -2.99 9.19
CA ASP A 211 -7.53 -2.12 8.38
C ASP A 211 -8.98 -2.05 8.91
N ASP A 212 -9.42 -3.04 9.68
CA ASP A 212 -10.77 -3.08 10.28
C ASP A 212 -10.82 -2.56 11.72
N ASN A 213 -9.74 -1.97 12.23
CA ASN A 213 -9.58 -1.43 13.58
C ASN A 213 -9.80 -2.47 14.70
N LYS A 214 -9.57 -3.77 14.43
CA LYS A 214 -9.76 -4.81 15.44
C LYS A 214 -8.50 -5.14 16.21
N TYR A 215 -7.35 -4.99 15.58
CA TYR A 215 -6.07 -5.41 16.14
C TYR A 215 -5.03 -4.30 16.08
N LEU A 216 -4.32 -4.13 17.17
CA LEU A 216 -3.01 -3.47 17.23
C LEU A 216 -1.97 -4.58 17.42
N SER A 217 -0.93 -4.58 16.61
CA SER A 217 0.25 -5.41 16.87
C SER A 217 1.46 -4.54 17.12
N TYR A 218 2.34 -4.98 17.99
CA TYR A 218 3.65 -4.35 18.16
C TYR A 218 4.74 -5.40 18.29
N ALA A 219 5.90 -5.07 17.72
CA ALA A 219 7.13 -5.83 17.87
C ALA A 219 7.95 -5.25 19.01
N GLU A 220 8.45 -6.11 19.89
CA GLU A 220 9.33 -5.75 20.99
C GLU A 220 10.58 -6.61 21.00
N VAL A 221 11.68 -6.07 21.50
CA VAL A 221 12.95 -6.78 21.65
C VAL A 221 13.41 -6.72 23.10
N ASN A 222 13.81 -7.88 23.63
CA ASN A 222 14.51 -7.99 24.91
C ASN A 222 16.01 -8.11 24.65
N THR A 223 16.76 -7.16 25.16
CA THR A 223 18.23 -7.09 25.06
C THR A 223 18.93 -7.36 26.38
N SER A 224 18.21 -7.76 27.43
CA SER A 224 18.76 -7.95 28.79
C SER A 224 19.43 -9.31 28.98
N GLY A 225 19.19 -10.27 28.05
CA GLY A 225 19.79 -11.61 28.06
C GLY A 225 21.09 -11.71 27.28
N THR A 226 21.66 -12.91 27.23
CA THR A 226 22.83 -13.23 26.37
C THR A 226 22.45 -13.32 24.89
N LEU A 227 21.19 -13.61 24.58
CA LEU A 227 20.64 -13.69 23.24
C LEU A 227 19.53 -12.66 23.08
N ILE A 228 19.45 -12.06 21.89
CA ILE A 228 18.35 -11.16 21.54
C ILE A 228 17.08 -12.01 21.40
N GLN A 229 15.99 -11.56 22.03
CA GLN A 229 14.68 -12.19 21.89
C GLN A 229 13.68 -11.16 21.42
N SER A 230 13.21 -11.32 20.19
CA SER A 230 12.10 -10.52 19.66
C SER A 230 10.77 -11.22 19.82
N ASN A 231 9.73 -10.44 20.08
CA ASN A 231 8.36 -10.93 20.19
C ASN A 231 7.41 -9.99 19.44
N ILE A 232 6.28 -10.53 18.99
CA ILE A 232 5.15 -9.74 18.49
C ILE A 232 3.97 -10.00 19.42
N LYS A 233 3.39 -8.93 19.93
CA LYS A 233 2.16 -8.98 20.70
C LYS A 233 1.00 -8.44 19.88
N VAL A 234 -0.12 -9.16 19.91
CA VAL A 234 -1.37 -8.80 19.21
C VAL A 234 -2.42 -8.49 20.25
N ILE A 235 -3.00 -7.30 20.16
CA ILE A 235 -3.97 -6.74 21.09
C ILE A 235 -5.32 -6.64 20.39
N SER A 236 -6.39 -7.03 21.08
CA SER A 236 -7.76 -6.75 20.68
C SER A 236 -8.13 -5.31 21.06
N ILE A 237 -8.36 -4.45 20.05
CA ILE A 237 -8.76 -3.05 20.27
C ILE A 237 -10.13 -2.97 20.97
N GLU A 238 -11.05 -3.89 20.66
CA GLU A 238 -12.35 -3.93 21.31
C GLU A 238 -12.22 -4.21 22.82
N GLN A 239 -11.42 -5.21 23.20
CA GLN A 239 -11.18 -5.52 24.62
C GLN A 239 -10.46 -4.38 25.33
N ALA A 240 -9.52 -3.71 24.66
CA ALA A 240 -8.83 -2.55 25.19
C ALA A 240 -9.80 -1.38 25.47
N LYS A 241 -10.74 -1.10 24.55
CA LYS A 241 -11.79 -0.09 24.76
C LYS A 241 -12.70 -0.40 25.94
N GLN A 242 -13.15 -1.65 26.07
CA GLN A 242 -14.03 -2.05 27.17
C GLN A 242 -13.38 -1.87 28.54
N LYS A 243 -12.06 -2.13 28.64
CA LYS A 243 -11.30 -1.94 29.88
C LYS A 243 -11.04 -0.49 30.20
N SER A 244 -10.66 0.31 29.23
CA SER A 244 -10.48 1.76 29.38
C SER A 244 -11.76 2.44 29.92
N TYR A 245 -12.93 1.91 29.58
CA TYR A 245 -14.22 2.39 30.11
C TYR A 245 -14.51 1.98 31.57
N ASN A 246 -13.98 0.82 32.00
CA ASN A 246 -14.30 0.24 33.30
C ASN A 246 -13.27 0.53 34.39
N ASN A 247 -12.03 0.84 34.06
CA ASN A 247 -10.93 1.00 35.01
C ASN A 247 -10.17 2.33 34.77
N GLN A 248 -10.52 3.35 35.53
CA GLN A 248 -9.76 4.60 35.56
C GLN A 248 -8.46 4.53 36.40
N GLU A 249 -8.16 3.45 37.08
CA GLU A 249 -7.09 3.40 38.10
C GLU A 249 -5.97 2.34 37.88
N ASP A 250 -6.14 1.30 37.05
CA ASP A 250 -5.10 0.28 36.85
C ASP A 250 -4.46 0.33 35.45
N GLN A 251 -3.23 0.82 35.40
CA GLN A 251 -2.46 1.13 34.20
C GLN A 251 -1.83 -0.10 33.49
N GLU A 252 -1.91 -1.28 34.04
CA GLU A 252 -1.48 -2.52 33.38
C GLU A 252 -2.69 -3.26 32.81
N THR A 253 -2.75 -3.33 31.48
CA THR A 253 -3.79 -4.10 30.77
C THR A 253 -3.24 -5.38 30.12
N PRO A 254 -2.79 -6.39 30.90
CA PRO A 254 -2.26 -7.63 30.36
C PRO A 254 -3.27 -8.43 29.53
N ASP A 255 -4.56 -8.33 29.89
CA ASP A 255 -5.62 -9.19 29.32
C ASP A 255 -6.17 -8.78 27.95
N SER A 256 -5.77 -7.65 27.38
CA SER A 256 -6.11 -7.29 25.99
C SER A 256 -5.16 -7.93 24.97
N ILE A 257 -4.05 -8.52 25.43
CA ILE A 257 -3.13 -9.29 24.59
C ILE A 257 -3.77 -10.64 24.29
N ILE A 258 -4.14 -10.84 23.02
CA ILE A 258 -4.77 -12.09 22.57
C ILE A 258 -3.74 -13.13 22.10
N TYR A 259 -2.57 -12.67 21.63
CA TYR A 259 -1.45 -13.50 21.19
C TYR A 259 -0.12 -12.87 21.46
N THR A 260 0.88 -13.75 21.71
CA THR A 260 2.30 -13.42 21.70
C THR A 260 3.01 -14.43 20.80
N TYR A 261 3.70 -13.93 19.78
CA TYR A 261 4.58 -14.72 18.92
C TYR A 261 6.02 -14.45 19.32
N LYS A 262 6.77 -15.52 19.54
CA LYS A 262 8.21 -15.45 19.80
C LYS A 262 8.95 -15.68 18.49
N ALA A 263 9.81 -14.76 18.09
CA ALA A 263 10.74 -14.97 17.02
C ALA A 263 11.71 -16.11 17.35
N PRO A 264 12.33 -16.76 16.35
CA PRO A 264 13.48 -17.64 16.60
C PRO A 264 14.53 -16.94 17.45
N ALA A 265 15.32 -17.71 18.22
CA ALA A 265 16.40 -17.15 19.01
C ALA A 265 17.41 -16.43 18.07
N ASP A 266 17.90 -15.28 18.50
CA ASP A 266 18.82 -14.40 17.76
C ASP A 266 18.23 -13.73 16.50
N SER A 267 16.94 -13.88 16.21
CA SER A 267 16.28 -13.13 15.13
C SER A 267 15.76 -11.79 15.61
N LEU A 268 16.06 -10.73 14.86
CA LEU A 268 15.60 -9.37 15.12
C LEU A 268 14.44 -9.03 14.21
N ILE A 269 13.32 -8.58 14.79
CA ILE A 269 12.20 -8.04 14.01
C ILE A 269 12.54 -6.59 13.68
N LEU A 270 12.55 -6.25 12.39
CA LEU A 270 12.88 -4.92 11.88
C LEU A 270 11.62 -4.07 11.68
N SER A 271 10.57 -4.66 11.11
CA SER A 271 9.29 -3.98 10.91
C SER A 271 8.13 -4.96 10.81
N ILE A 272 6.94 -4.45 11.08
CA ILE A 272 5.67 -5.19 10.96
C ILE A 272 4.64 -4.34 10.23
N LYS A 273 3.80 -4.96 9.41
CA LYS A 273 2.73 -4.26 8.71
C LYS A 273 1.52 -5.14 8.49
N TYR A 274 0.33 -4.62 8.79
CA TYR A 274 -0.90 -5.24 8.34
C TYR A 274 -1.09 -5.01 6.84
N GLN A 275 -1.18 -6.10 6.07
CA GLN A 275 -1.51 -6.05 4.64
C GLN A 275 -3.00 -6.21 4.37
N ASN A 276 -3.78 -6.53 5.39
CA ASN A 276 -5.24 -6.53 5.40
C ASN A 276 -5.75 -6.68 6.85
N ARG A 277 -7.02 -7.03 7.01
CA ARG A 277 -7.70 -7.12 8.31
C ARG A 277 -7.06 -8.10 9.31
N THR A 278 -6.46 -9.19 8.83
CA THR A 278 -5.98 -10.27 9.72
C THR A 278 -4.56 -10.74 9.44
N LYS A 279 -3.95 -10.28 8.34
CA LYS A 279 -2.63 -10.72 7.92
C LYS A 279 -1.57 -9.69 8.28
N LEU A 280 -0.70 -10.05 9.21
CA LEU A 280 0.46 -9.28 9.58
C LEU A 280 1.68 -9.83 8.85
N VAL A 281 2.38 -8.97 8.12
CA VAL A 281 3.68 -9.28 7.52
C VAL A 281 4.76 -8.75 8.45
N CYS A 282 5.77 -9.57 8.70
CA CYS A 282 6.86 -9.26 9.61
C CYS A 282 8.18 -9.43 8.85
N MET A 283 9.00 -8.41 8.86
CA MET A 283 10.34 -8.43 8.32
C MET A 283 11.33 -8.65 9.45
N TYR A 284 12.05 -9.75 9.38
CA TYR A 284 13.16 -10.09 10.25
C TYR A 284 14.47 -9.67 9.58
N ASP A 285 15.57 -9.76 10.29
CA ASP A 285 16.89 -9.46 9.77
C ASP A 285 17.37 -10.42 8.67
N ASP A 286 16.83 -11.64 8.61
CA ASP A 286 17.19 -12.67 7.62
C ASP A 286 16.02 -13.17 6.76
N SER A 287 14.77 -12.88 7.13
CA SER A 287 13.60 -13.51 6.54
C SER A 287 12.35 -12.62 6.63
N ILE A 288 11.34 -12.98 5.85
CA ILE A 288 10.02 -12.36 5.89
C ILE A 288 9.00 -13.43 6.26
N HIS A 289 8.18 -13.10 7.26
CA HIS A 289 7.15 -13.97 7.80
C HIS A 289 5.76 -13.38 7.60
N VAL A 290 4.76 -14.25 7.54
CA VAL A 290 3.34 -13.91 7.59
C VAL A 290 2.72 -14.54 8.82
N ILE A 291 2.15 -13.69 9.67
CA ILE A 291 1.33 -14.11 10.79
C ILE A 291 -0.14 -13.95 10.41
N LYS A 292 -0.84 -15.07 10.39
CA LYS A 292 -2.28 -15.14 10.10
C LYS A 292 -2.91 -16.30 10.86
N ASP A 293 -4.11 -16.09 11.41
CA ASP A 293 -4.89 -17.13 12.10
C ASP A 293 -4.07 -17.90 13.15
N LYS A 294 -3.26 -17.16 13.93
CA LYS A 294 -2.36 -17.68 14.98
C LYS A 294 -1.17 -18.50 14.48
N THR A 295 -0.94 -18.52 13.20
CA THR A 295 0.17 -19.23 12.57
C THR A 295 1.22 -18.25 12.11
N ASP A 296 2.47 -18.47 12.48
CA ASP A 296 3.65 -17.79 11.93
C ASP A 296 4.25 -18.67 10.84
N LYS A 297 4.46 -18.12 9.66
CA LYS A 297 5.01 -18.82 8.51
C LYS A 297 6.07 -17.98 7.82
N GLU A 298 7.30 -18.49 7.75
CA GLU A 298 8.34 -17.95 6.87
C GLU A 298 7.88 -18.11 5.41
N ILE A 299 7.96 -17.01 4.65
CA ILE A 299 7.56 -16.97 3.25
C ILE A 299 8.70 -16.61 2.31
N ALA A 300 9.75 -15.93 2.79
CA ALA A 300 10.92 -15.57 2.00
C ALA A 300 12.15 -15.43 2.90
N LYS A 301 13.33 -15.73 2.35
CA LYS A 301 14.61 -15.35 2.94
C LYS A 301 15.14 -14.11 2.25
N LEU A 302 15.79 -13.23 3.01
CA LEU A 302 16.39 -12.01 2.49
C LEU A 302 17.73 -12.30 1.80
N ASP A 303 18.47 -13.29 2.28
CA ASP A 303 19.76 -13.72 1.69
C ASP A 303 19.66 -15.19 1.26
N ASP A 304 19.09 -15.46 0.09
CA ASP A 304 18.95 -16.81 -0.45
C ASP A 304 19.87 -17.04 -1.65
N LYS A 305 20.71 -18.09 -1.58
CA LYS A 305 21.51 -18.66 -2.68
C LYS A 305 22.51 -17.73 -3.35
N GLY A 306 23.07 -16.76 -2.61
CA GLY A 306 24.05 -15.81 -3.16
C GLY A 306 23.45 -14.71 -4.02
N GLU A 307 22.15 -14.49 -3.93
CA GLU A 307 21.48 -13.32 -4.48
C GLU A 307 21.85 -12.09 -3.66
N LYS A 308 22.33 -11.04 -4.30
CA LYS A 308 22.57 -9.75 -3.64
C LYS A 308 21.28 -8.96 -3.62
N VAL A 309 20.52 -9.05 -2.53
CA VAL A 309 19.35 -8.18 -2.30
C VAL A 309 19.84 -6.76 -2.01
N THR A 310 19.28 -5.77 -2.68
CA THR A 310 19.66 -4.35 -2.51
C THR A 310 18.58 -3.53 -1.83
N PHE A 311 17.32 -3.83 -2.10
CA PHE A 311 16.17 -3.18 -1.46
C PHE A 311 15.07 -4.20 -1.27
N GLU A 312 14.29 -4.02 -0.20
CA GLU A 312 13.08 -4.76 0.08
C GLU A 312 11.97 -3.85 0.62
N SER A 313 10.70 -4.23 0.45
CA SER A 313 9.57 -3.56 1.06
C SER A 313 8.41 -4.53 1.30
N ILE A 314 7.73 -4.33 2.42
CA ILE A 314 6.48 -5.00 2.81
C ILE A 314 5.26 -4.08 2.71
N ASP A 315 5.41 -2.89 2.11
CA ASP A 315 4.38 -1.83 2.09
C ASP A 315 3.25 -2.04 1.09
N LEU A 316 3.38 -3.00 0.19
CA LEU A 316 2.35 -3.33 -0.79
C LEU A 316 1.21 -4.16 -0.18
N ASN A 317 0.00 -3.93 -0.67
CA ASN A 317 -1.15 -4.76 -0.31
C ASN A 317 -1.00 -6.18 -0.87
N ASN A 318 -0.93 -7.19 0.02
CA ASN A 318 -0.77 -8.61 -0.31
C ASN A 318 0.50 -9.00 -1.10
N TYR A 319 1.50 -8.14 -1.13
CA TYR A 319 2.77 -8.43 -1.80
C TYR A 319 3.96 -7.97 -0.96
N ILE A 320 5.09 -8.64 -1.17
CA ILE A 320 6.41 -8.17 -0.78
C ILE A 320 7.25 -8.00 -2.04
N VAL A 321 8.18 -7.07 -2.00
CA VAL A 321 9.08 -6.82 -3.12
C VAL A 321 10.52 -6.80 -2.68
N LYS A 322 11.39 -7.31 -3.54
CA LYS A 322 12.84 -7.17 -3.38
C LYS A 322 13.52 -6.94 -4.73
N THR A 323 14.59 -6.16 -4.74
CA THR A 323 15.48 -6.02 -5.88
C THR A 323 16.73 -6.86 -5.68
N VAL A 324 17.09 -7.62 -6.72
CA VAL A 324 18.25 -8.51 -6.72
C VAL A 324 19.17 -8.12 -7.85
N GLU A 325 20.43 -7.86 -7.52
CA GLU A 325 21.46 -7.53 -8.48
C GLU A 325 22.26 -8.76 -8.90
N GLU A 326 22.36 -8.99 -10.21
CA GLU A 326 23.24 -9.97 -10.81
C GLU A 326 24.39 -9.26 -11.54
N ASN A 327 25.61 -9.43 -11.06
CA ASN A 327 26.80 -8.91 -11.73
C ASN A 327 27.15 -9.78 -12.93
N LYS A 328 26.90 -9.31 -14.14
CA LYS A 328 27.28 -9.97 -15.41
C LYS A 328 28.58 -9.37 -16.03
N GLY A 329 29.58 -9.06 -15.20
CA GLY A 329 30.86 -8.49 -15.64
C GLY A 329 31.04 -7.01 -15.30
N LEU A 330 32.14 -6.40 -15.77
CA LEU A 330 32.60 -5.06 -15.36
C LEU A 330 31.69 -3.90 -15.77
N LEU A 331 30.75 -4.08 -16.70
CA LEU A 331 30.00 -2.97 -17.32
C LEU A 331 28.47 -3.15 -17.33
N ASN A 332 27.94 -4.32 -17.00
CA ASN A 332 26.50 -4.59 -17.04
C ASN A 332 25.99 -5.22 -15.74
N THR A 333 25.24 -4.46 -14.99
CA THR A 333 24.45 -4.97 -13.88
C THR A 333 23.03 -5.20 -14.38
N ASN A 334 22.58 -6.44 -14.38
CA ASN A 334 21.15 -6.74 -14.55
C ASN A 334 20.53 -6.77 -13.16
N THR A 335 19.42 -6.10 -13.02
CA THR A 335 18.66 -6.10 -11.79
C THR A 335 17.29 -6.71 -12.03
N THR A 336 16.87 -7.52 -11.10
CA THR A 336 15.55 -8.18 -11.13
C THR A 336 14.73 -7.66 -9.95
N LEU A 337 13.56 -7.10 -10.23
CA LEU A 337 12.54 -6.85 -9.23
C LEU A 337 11.70 -8.13 -9.08
N LYS A 338 11.72 -8.73 -7.91
CA LYS A 338 10.90 -9.87 -7.53
C LYS A 338 9.71 -9.39 -6.70
N ILE A 339 8.52 -9.79 -7.10
CA ILE A 339 7.24 -9.37 -6.51
C ILE A 339 6.49 -10.62 -6.09
N MET A 340 6.49 -10.94 -4.81
CA MET A 340 5.87 -12.15 -4.28
C MET A 340 4.50 -11.85 -3.67
N ASN A 341 3.48 -12.59 -4.09
CA ASN A 341 2.17 -12.54 -3.47
C ASN A 341 2.16 -13.31 -2.15
N THR A 342 1.86 -12.65 -1.05
CA THR A 342 1.92 -13.23 0.31
C THR A 342 0.82 -14.24 0.63
N ASN A 343 -0.18 -14.43 -0.25
CA ASN A 343 -1.20 -15.46 -0.11
C ASN A 343 -0.86 -16.72 -0.90
N SER A 344 -0.54 -16.55 -2.19
CA SER A 344 -0.28 -17.66 -3.11
C SER A 344 1.18 -18.08 -3.18
N LEU A 345 2.09 -17.27 -2.66
CA LEU A 345 3.55 -17.37 -2.76
C LEU A 345 4.05 -17.39 -4.22
N LYS A 346 3.20 -16.96 -5.15
CA LYS A 346 3.58 -16.82 -6.55
C LYS A 346 4.43 -15.56 -6.71
N GLU A 347 5.55 -15.69 -7.42
CA GLU A 347 6.45 -14.61 -7.75
C GLU A 347 6.21 -14.09 -9.17
N ASN A 348 6.13 -12.79 -9.32
CA ASN A 348 6.19 -12.07 -10.60
C ASN A 348 7.54 -11.36 -10.69
N ILE A 349 8.03 -11.19 -11.91
CA ILE A 349 9.38 -10.69 -12.16
C ILE A 349 9.31 -9.52 -13.14
N TYR A 350 10.11 -8.48 -12.85
CA TYR A 350 10.40 -7.40 -13.78
C TYR A 350 11.92 -7.23 -13.91
N ASN A 351 12.45 -7.46 -15.13
CA ASN A 351 13.88 -7.36 -15.42
C ASN A 351 14.22 -6.00 -16.03
N PHE A 352 15.29 -5.38 -15.56
CA PHE A 352 15.78 -4.11 -16.07
C PHE A 352 17.31 -4.03 -15.96
N SER A 353 17.90 -3.08 -16.71
CA SER A 353 19.33 -2.82 -16.66
C SER A 353 19.62 -1.62 -15.76
N GLY A 354 20.67 -1.66 -14.99
CA GLY A 354 21.11 -0.58 -14.11
C GLY A 354 21.02 -0.96 -12.63
N VAL A 355 21.55 -0.08 -11.79
CA VAL A 355 21.57 -0.22 -10.33
C VAL A 355 20.40 0.55 -9.73
N THR A 356 19.66 -0.08 -8.87
CA THR A 356 18.59 0.59 -8.11
C THR A 356 19.21 1.51 -7.06
N LYS A 357 18.85 2.78 -7.07
CA LYS A 357 19.22 3.76 -6.05
C LYS A 357 18.18 3.88 -4.93
N GLU A 358 16.92 3.64 -5.27
CA GLU A 358 15.79 3.71 -4.34
C GLU A 358 14.66 2.83 -4.86
N LEU A 359 14.03 2.09 -3.96
CA LEU A 359 12.78 1.37 -4.20
C LEU A 359 11.70 2.02 -3.35
N TYR A 360 10.60 2.40 -3.96
CA TYR A 360 9.42 2.90 -3.26
C TYR A 360 8.21 2.06 -3.64
N SER A 361 7.39 1.68 -2.67
CA SER A 361 6.18 0.91 -2.93
C SER A 361 4.98 1.52 -2.19
N CYS A 362 3.83 1.57 -2.87
CA CYS A 362 2.60 2.11 -2.30
C CYS A 362 1.38 1.49 -3.00
N GLY A 363 0.46 0.94 -2.21
CA GLY A 363 -0.77 0.34 -2.72
C GLY A 363 -0.53 -0.89 -3.59
N ASP A 364 -0.60 -0.71 -4.90
CA ASP A 364 -0.35 -1.75 -5.93
C ASP A 364 0.76 -1.35 -6.92
N LYS A 365 1.53 -0.31 -6.60
CA LYS A 365 2.56 0.26 -7.46
C LYS A 365 3.92 0.26 -6.82
N ILE A 366 4.93 0.08 -7.64
CA ILE A 366 6.35 0.05 -7.28
C ILE A 366 7.06 1.07 -8.15
N ALA A 367 7.88 1.92 -7.55
CA ALA A 367 8.77 2.83 -8.26
C ALA A 367 10.24 2.45 -8.02
N LEU A 368 10.99 2.35 -9.10
CA LEU A 368 12.43 2.07 -9.11
C LEU A 368 13.16 3.32 -9.59
N ASN A 369 13.93 3.95 -8.71
CA ASN A 369 14.83 5.04 -9.08
C ASN A 369 16.19 4.48 -9.50
N LEU A 370 16.58 4.73 -10.74
CA LEU A 370 17.87 4.31 -11.30
C LEU A 370 18.85 5.49 -11.45
N GLY A 371 18.47 6.66 -10.91
CA GLY A 371 19.27 7.89 -10.96
C GLY A 371 18.86 8.83 -12.09
N SER A 372 18.88 8.39 -13.34
CA SER A 372 18.39 9.15 -14.51
C SER A 372 17.07 8.61 -15.07
N GLU A 373 16.60 7.48 -14.58
CA GLU A 373 15.34 6.87 -14.98
C GLU A 373 14.51 6.48 -13.78
N VAL A 374 13.18 6.49 -13.91
CA VAL A 374 12.24 5.91 -12.96
C VAL A 374 11.34 4.94 -13.70
N HIS A 375 11.27 3.71 -13.22
CA HIS A 375 10.33 2.73 -13.72
C HIS A 375 9.20 2.57 -12.71
N PHE A 376 7.97 2.80 -13.14
CA PHE A 376 6.76 2.50 -12.37
C PHE A 376 6.22 1.16 -12.84
N VAL A 377 6.11 0.21 -11.92
CA VAL A 377 5.77 -1.19 -12.19
C VAL A 377 4.57 -1.58 -11.32
N ASP A 378 3.65 -2.40 -11.86
CA ASP A 378 2.54 -2.96 -11.10
C ASP A 378 2.93 -4.29 -10.41
N THR A 379 2.03 -4.83 -9.61
CA THR A 379 2.24 -6.09 -8.88
C THR A 379 2.30 -7.33 -9.78
N ASN A 380 1.96 -7.23 -11.07
CA ASN A 380 2.17 -8.30 -12.06
C ASN A 380 3.58 -8.29 -12.66
N GLY A 381 4.41 -7.32 -12.31
CA GLY A 381 5.71 -7.09 -12.91
C GLY A 381 5.61 -6.42 -14.29
N TRP A 382 4.56 -5.65 -14.54
CA TRP A 382 4.37 -4.94 -15.79
C TRP A 382 4.71 -3.47 -15.62
N LEU A 383 5.40 -2.94 -16.62
CA LEU A 383 5.71 -1.52 -16.68
C LEU A 383 4.42 -0.71 -16.82
N ILE A 384 4.16 0.20 -15.87
CA ILE A 384 3.06 1.17 -15.96
C ILE A 384 3.52 2.37 -16.77
N LYS A 385 4.66 2.95 -16.35
CA LYS A 385 5.29 4.11 -17.00
C LYS A 385 6.80 4.06 -16.81
N LYS A 386 7.52 4.58 -17.80
CA LYS A 386 8.95 4.83 -17.70
C LYS A 386 9.20 6.33 -17.88
N TYR A 387 9.98 6.88 -17.00
CA TYR A 387 10.38 8.27 -17.04
C TYR A 387 11.90 8.37 -17.17
N THR A 388 12.38 9.20 -18.09
CA THR A 388 13.82 9.44 -18.31
C THR A 388 14.11 10.94 -18.15
N SER A 389 15.12 11.24 -17.38
CA SER A 389 15.58 12.60 -17.07
C SER A 389 17.01 12.83 -17.54
N SER A 390 17.29 14.07 -17.95
CA SER A 390 18.65 14.57 -18.18
C SER A 390 19.38 14.97 -16.89
N GLN A 391 18.63 15.11 -15.79
CA GLN A 391 19.14 15.50 -14.46
C GLN A 391 19.08 14.31 -13.52
N GLU A 392 19.92 14.32 -12.48
CA GLU A 392 19.89 13.30 -11.44
C GLU A 392 18.63 13.41 -10.59
N ILE A 393 17.91 12.31 -10.49
CA ILE A 393 16.73 12.16 -9.62
C ILE A 393 17.21 11.87 -8.22
N ARG A 394 16.81 12.71 -7.26
CA ARG A 394 17.24 12.63 -5.86
C ARG A 394 16.39 11.69 -5.03
N LYS A 395 15.06 11.75 -5.25
CA LYS A 395 14.09 10.98 -4.47
C LYS A 395 12.82 10.75 -5.28
N ILE A 396 12.11 9.68 -4.98
CA ILE A 396 10.74 9.46 -5.41
C ILE A 396 9.83 9.52 -4.19
N VAL A 397 8.69 10.18 -4.33
CA VAL A 397 7.59 10.12 -3.38
C VAL A 397 6.33 9.69 -4.12
N MET A 398 5.54 8.79 -3.53
CA MET A 398 4.41 8.21 -4.25
C MET A 398 3.23 7.95 -3.32
N SER A 399 2.04 8.15 -3.86
CA SER A 399 0.77 7.68 -3.34
C SER A 399 0.09 6.77 -4.37
N ASN A 400 -1.10 6.29 -4.07
CA ASN A 400 -1.86 5.47 -5.03
C ASN A 400 -2.24 6.22 -6.31
N GLU A 401 -2.35 7.55 -6.29
CA GLU A 401 -2.86 8.36 -7.40
C GLU A 401 -1.77 9.09 -8.19
N LEU A 402 -0.65 9.41 -7.54
CA LEU A 402 0.41 10.21 -8.15
C LEU A 402 1.78 9.91 -7.55
N ALA A 403 2.82 10.27 -8.32
CA ALA A 403 4.19 10.30 -7.83
C ALA A 403 4.82 11.69 -8.06
N GLY A 404 5.74 12.04 -7.16
CA GLY A 404 6.64 13.18 -7.32
C GLY A 404 8.06 12.69 -7.59
N ILE A 405 8.63 13.11 -8.70
CA ILE A 405 10.05 12.91 -9.03
C ILE A 405 10.80 14.13 -8.54
N VAL A 406 11.62 13.94 -7.52
CA VAL A 406 12.26 15.04 -6.79
C VAL A 406 13.66 15.27 -7.34
N TYR A 407 13.91 16.50 -7.73
CA TYR A 407 15.22 17.05 -8.09
C TYR A 407 15.71 18.00 -7.02
N ARG A 408 16.86 18.58 -7.22
CA ARG A 408 17.42 19.53 -6.25
C ARG A 408 16.53 20.72 -6.00
N ASN A 409 15.91 21.30 -7.03
CA ASN A 409 15.14 22.55 -6.97
C ASN A 409 13.72 22.46 -7.55
N LYS A 410 13.26 21.27 -7.93
CA LYS A 410 11.92 21.06 -8.47
C LYS A 410 11.40 19.67 -8.16
N ILE A 411 10.09 19.53 -8.22
CA ILE A 411 9.37 18.25 -8.19
C ILE A 411 8.53 18.16 -9.45
N GLU A 412 8.65 17.09 -10.21
CA GLU A 412 7.81 16.80 -11.36
C GLU A 412 6.75 15.77 -10.99
N ILE A 413 5.50 16.04 -11.36
CA ILE A 413 4.34 15.25 -10.95
C ILE A 413 3.96 14.28 -12.04
N VAL A 414 3.95 13.00 -11.74
CA VAL A 414 3.45 11.91 -12.58
C VAL A 414 2.11 11.46 -12.03
N LYS A 415 1.05 11.51 -12.83
CA LYS A 415 -0.26 10.96 -12.49
C LYS A 415 -0.40 9.54 -13.04
N PHE A 416 -0.93 8.62 -12.25
CA PHE A 416 -1.23 7.24 -12.65
C PHE A 416 -2.59 7.09 -13.31
#